data_9f5a6c27e18e53fb878e650ade4f1b37
#
_entry.id   9f5a6c27e18e53fb878e650ade4f1b37
#
_cell.length_a   1.000
_cell.length_b   1.000
_cell.length_c   1.000
_cell.angle_alpha   90.00
_cell.angle_beta   90.00
_cell.angle_gamma   90.00
#
_symmetry.space_group_name_H-M   'P 1'
#
loop_
_entity.id
_entity.type
_entity.pdbx_description
1 polymer ?
#
loop_
_entity_poly.entity_id
_entity_poly.type
_entity_poly.pdbx_seq_one_letter_code
_entity_poly.pdbx_strand_id
1 'polypeptide(L)'
;ILIDEATQATEPAALVPLVRGARQIVLIGDHRQLPPTVISQRAENGGLNRSLFERLAEMGIEPLLLRTQYRMHPAISAFPNGRFYDDLLEDGVTSEDRPTPAGLLWPDWDMPIAFLPVEGGEVKAPDGASKENPTEAAWIARLLEGLLDAGELRQQDIGIITPYAGQVRAIRDSVPERYDGVEVRTVDGYQGREKEVILFSC
;
A
#
# COMPACT_ATOMS: atom_id res chain seq x y z
N ILE A 1 22.85 -4.10 -14.89
CA ILE A 1 22.22 -4.23 -13.57
C ILE A 1 20.78 -3.75 -13.69
N LEU A 2 19.87 -4.46 -13.07
CA LEU A 2 18.48 -4.09 -12.95
C LEU A 2 18.21 -3.87 -11.45
N ILE A 3 17.61 -2.75 -11.09
CA ILE A 3 17.19 -2.42 -9.72
C ILE A 3 15.68 -2.24 -9.76
N ASP A 4 14.97 -3.15 -9.13
CA ASP A 4 13.53 -3.08 -8.93
C ASP A 4 13.22 -2.28 -7.67
N GLU A 5 12.04 -1.65 -7.62
CA GLU A 5 11.65 -0.71 -6.55
C GLU A 5 12.72 0.36 -6.28
N ALA A 6 13.37 0.85 -7.35
CA ALA A 6 14.50 1.77 -7.26
C ALA A 6 14.16 3.11 -6.59
N THR A 7 12.87 3.47 -6.55
CA THR A 7 12.36 4.68 -5.89
C THR A 7 12.27 4.54 -4.36
N GLN A 8 12.32 3.31 -3.84
CA GLN A 8 12.33 3.03 -2.39
C GLN A 8 13.75 2.90 -1.83
N ALA A 9 14.76 2.83 -2.70
CA ALA A 9 16.15 2.78 -2.27
C ALA A 9 16.74 4.18 -2.11
N THR A 10 17.40 4.44 -0.98
CA THR A 10 18.22 5.65 -0.85
C THR A 10 19.30 5.66 -1.93
N GLU A 11 19.69 6.83 -2.42
CA GLU A 11 20.72 6.92 -3.46
C GLU A 11 22.04 6.21 -3.08
N PRO A 12 22.58 6.33 -1.86
CA PRO A 12 23.76 5.57 -1.46
C PRO A 12 23.57 4.04 -1.56
N ALA A 13 22.38 3.53 -1.24
CA ALA A 13 22.09 2.10 -1.37
C ALA A 13 22.06 1.66 -2.84
N ALA A 14 21.46 2.46 -3.73
CA ALA A 14 21.43 2.20 -5.16
C ALA A 14 22.83 2.23 -5.79
N LEU A 15 23.77 3.04 -5.28
CA LEU A 15 25.14 3.11 -5.78
C LEU A 15 25.97 1.85 -5.50
N VAL A 16 25.66 1.11 -4.42
CA VAL A 16 26.44 -0.09 -4.03
C VAL A 16 26.56 -1.13 -5.16
N PRO A 17 25.48 -1.55 -5.83
CA PRO A 17 25.62 -2.45 -6.99
C PRO A 17 26.26 -1.76 -8.20
N LEU A 18 26.08 -0.45 -8.39
CA LEU A 18 26.55 0.27 -9.57
C LEU A 18 28.07 0.36 -9.66
N VAL A 19 28.75 0.58 -8.52
CA VAL A 19 30.23 0.70 -8.47
C VAL A 19 30.95 -0.61 -8.75
N ARG A 20 30.21 -1.72 -8.90
CA ARG A 20 30.78 -3.03 -9.25
C ARG A 20 31.04 -3.25 -10.75
N GLY A 21 31.07 -2.20 -11.55
CA GLY A 21 31.39 -2.25 -12.97
C GLY A 21 30.17 -2.39 -13.88
N ALA A 22 29.03 -1.86 -13.47
CA ALA A 22 27.84 -1.78 -14.31
C ALA A 22 28.11 -0.97 -15.58
N ARG A 23 27.81 -1.56 -16.74
CA ARG A 23 27.86 -0.86 -18.04
C ARG A 23 26.50 -0.37 -18.49
N GLN A 24 25.46 -1.04 -18.06
CA GLN A 24 24.06 -0.71 -18.32
C GLN A 24 23.27 -0.84 -17.05
N ILE A 25 22.36 0.08 -16.82
CA ILE A 25 21.53 0.15 -15.63
C ILE A 25 20.08 0.32 -16.08
N VAL A 26 19.20 -0.48 -15.51
CA VAL A 26 17.75 -0.32 -15.63
C VAL A 26 17.21 -0.10 -14.22
N LEU A 27 16.60 1.05 -13.99
CA LEU A 27 15.91 1.38 -12.76
C LEU A 27 14.40 1.21 -13.00
N ILE A 28 13.76 0.38 -12.20
CA ILE A 28 12.31 0.17 -12.23
C ILE A 28 11.77 0.68 -10.90
N GLY A 29 10.69 1.44 -10.96
CA GLY A 29 10.06 2.01 -9.77
C GLY A 29 9.11 3.12 -10.13
N ASP A 30 8.43 3.64 -9.12
CA ASP A 30 7.42 4.67 -9.27
C ASP A 30 7.65 5.80 -8.26
N HIS A 31 8.14 6.93 -8.73
CA HIS A 31 8.43 8.11 -7.91
C HIS A 31 7.17 8.88 -7.49
N ARG A 32 5.99 8.45 -7.93
CA ARG A 32 4.69 8.97 -7.46
C ARG A 32 4.17 8.19 -6.25
N GLN A 33 4.81 7.07 -5.92
CA GLN A 33 4.56 6.30 -4.69
C GLN A 33 5.49 6.74 -3.56
N LEU A 34 5.59 5.92 -2.50
CA LEU A 34 6.36 6.28 -1.31
C LEU A 34 7.87 6.38 -1.61
N PRO A 35 8.54 7.40 -1.07
CA PRO A 35 9.99 7.56 -1.18
C PRO A 35 10.73 6.58 -0.25
N PRO A 36 12.07 6.55 -0.27
CA PRO A 36 12.87 5.79 0.69
C PRO A 36 12.54 6.15 2.13
N THR A 37 12.33 5.14 2.99
CA THR A 37 12.07 5.35 4.41
C THR A 37 13.35 5.80 5.13
N VAL A 38 13.31 6.98 5.74
CA VAL A 38 14.42 7.56 6.50
C VAL A 38 13.96 7.90 7.91
N ILE A 39 14.53 7.24 8.92
CA ILE A 39 14.12 7.42 10.33
C ILE A 39 14.61 8.76 10.90
N SER A 40 15.78 9.22 10.46
CA SER A 40 16.39 10.45 10.97
C SER A 40 15.84 11.67 10.24
N GLN A 41 15.09 12.52 10.93
CA GLN A 41 14.60 13.79 10.39
C GLN A 41 15.72 14.68 9.83
N ARG A 42 16.90 14.66 10.44
CA ARG A 42 18.06 15.40 9.93
C ARG A 42 18.56 14.86 8.59
N ALA A 43 18.56 13.54 8.44
CA ALA A 43 18.97 12.90 7.19
C ALA A 43 17.93 13.11 6.08
N GLU A 44 16.66 13.05 6.43
CA GLU A 44 15.54 13.36 5.53
C GLU A 44 15.60 14.81 5.04
N ASN A 45 15.76 15.76 5.95
CA ASN A 45 15.95 17.18 5.62
C ASN A 45 17.23 17.42 4.78
N GLY A 46 18.20 16.53 4.86
CA GLY A 46 19.41 16.50 4.02
C GLY A 46 19.22 15.85 2.66
N GLY A 47 18.01 15.36 2.33
CA GLY A 47 17.68 14.77 1.04
C GLY A 47 17.99 13.27 0.93
N LEU A 48 18.21 12.56 2.05
CA LEU A 48 18.48 11.11 2.00
C LEU A 48 17.26 10.30 1.53
N ASN A 49 16.05 10.84 1.67
CA ASN A 49 14.80 10.26 1.17
C ASN A 49 14.59 10.45 -0.33
N ARG A 50 15.46 11.16 -1.03
CA ARG A 50 15.44 11.31 -2.48
C ARG A 50 16.16 10.14 -3.13
N SER A 51 15.47 9.38 -3.96
CA SER A 51 16.06 8.24 -4.66
C SER A 51 16.94 8.68 -5.85
N LEU A 52 17.82 7.79 -6.29
CA LEU A 52 18.57 7.98 -7.54
C LEU A 52 17.62 8.12 -8.74
N PHE A 53 16.53 7.34 -8.78
CA PHE A 53 15.52 7.40 -9.83
C PHE A 53 14.91 8.80 -9.93
N GLU A 54 14.42 9.34 -8.81
CA GLU A 54 13.80 10.66 -8.73
C GLU A 54 14.78 11.76 -9.14
N ARG A 55 16.00 11.72 -8.63
CA ARG A 55 17.03 12.69 -9.00
C ARG A 55 17.35 12.69 -10.49
N LEU A 56 17.42 11.52 -11.14
CA LEU A 56 17.67 11.42 -12.57
C LEU A 56 16.47 11.97 -13.38
N ALA A 57 15.25 11.70 -12.96
CA ALA A 57 14.05 12.26 -13.58
C ALA A 57 14.03 13.80 -13.50
N GLU A 58 14.35 14.37 -12.33
CA GLU A 58 14.48 15.84 -12.15
C GLU A 58 15.60 16.46 -12.99
N MET A 59 16.64 15.70 -13.30
CA MET A 59 17.72 16.13 -14.21
C MET A 59 17.30 16.09 -15.69
N GLY A 60 16.07 15.70 -16.01
CA GLY A 60 15.54 15.66 -17.36
C GLY A 60 15.70 14.32 -18.07
N ILE A 61 16.03 13.25 -17.36
CA ILE A 61 15.97 11.89 -17.92
C ILE A 61 14.53 11.42 -17.79
N GLU A 62 13.78 11.44 -18.89
CA GLU A 62 12.37 11.04 -18.90
C GLU A 62 12.22 9.53 -18.63
N PRO A 63 11.46 9.14 -17.58
CA PRO A 63 11.12 7.75 -17.35
C PRO A 63 10.16 7.24 -18.43
N LEU A 64 10.31 5.99 -18.82
CA LEU A 64 9.33 5.31 -19.64
C LEU A 64 8.18 4.83 -18.75
N LEU A 65 6.97 5.36 -18.98
CA LEU A 65 5.78 4.97 -18.24
C LEU A 65 5.19 3.67 -18.80
N LEU A 66 5.03 2.66 -17.92
CA LEU A 66 4.20 1.49 -18.20
C LEU A 66 2.75 1.86 -17.94
N ARG A 67 1.95 1.99 -18.99
CA ARG A 67 0.61 2.58 -18.89
C ARG A 67 -0.47 1.60 -18.47
N THR A 68 -0.36 0.33 -18.82
CA THR A 68 -1.44 -0.63 -18.58
C THR A 68 -1.30 -1.27 -17.21
N GLN A 69 -2.29 -1.06 -16.35
CA GLN A 69 -2.42 -1.73 -15.06
C GLN A 69 -3.34 -2.96 -15.16
N TYR A 70 -3.02 -4.04 -14.45
CA TYR A 70 -3.78 -5.30 -14.41
C TYR A 70 -4.22 -5.69 -13.01
N ARG A 71 -3.98 -4.86 -12.02
CA ARG A 71 -4.21 -5.16 -10.60
C ARG A 71 -5.59 -4.76 -10.13
N MET A 72 -5.91 -3.47 -10.28
CA MET A 72 -7.04 -2.84 -9.65
C MET A 72 -8.30 -2.90 -10.51
N HIS A 73 -9.45 -3.03 -9.85
CA HIS A 73 -10.73 -2.72 -10.47
C HIS A 73 -10.71 -1.29 -11.05
N PRO A 74 -11.29 -1.00 -12.23
CA PRO A 74 -11.26 0.33 -12.85
C PRO A 74 -11.76 1.46 -11.95
N ALA A 75 -12.77 1.23 -11.12
CA ALA A 75 -13.24 2.23 -10.15
C ALA A 75 -12.20 2.56 -9.07
N ILE A 76 -11.32 1.61 -8.70
CA ILE A 76 -10.23 1.85 -7.74
C ILE A 76 -9.09 2.60 -8.42
N SER A 77 -8.73 2.23 -9.65
CA SER A 77 -7.62 2.86 -10.40
C SER A 77 -7.91 4.30 -10.82
N ALA A 78 -9.17 4.67 -11.01
CA ALA A 78 -9.59 5.99 -11.51
C ALA A 78 -9.03 7.15 -10.66
N PHE A 79 -9.11 7.05 -9.32
CA PHE A 79 -8.63 8.12 -8.44
C PHE A 79 -7.10 8.32 -8.53
N PRO A 80 -6.25 7.31 -8.34
CA PRO A 80 -4.81 7.51 -8.47
C PRO A 80 -4.41 7.90 -9.90
N ASN A 81 -5.08 7.38 -10.93
CA ASN A 81 -4.82 7.74 -12.31
C ASN A 81 -4.98 9.26 -12.54
N GLY A 82 -6.15 9.81 -12.23
CA GLY A 82 -6.40 11.25 -12.38
C GLY A 82 -5.55 12.11 -11.43
N ARG A 83 -5.25 11.62 -10.22
CA ARG A 83 -4.55 12.43 -9.21
C ARG A 83 -3.03 12.47 -9.37
N PHE A 84 -2.42 11.38 -9.87
CA PHE A 84 -0.97 11.19 -9.85
C PHE A 84 -0.36 10.87 -11.22
N TYR A 85 -1.17 10.40 -12.18
CA TYR A 85 -0.65 9.93 -13.48
C TYR A 85 -1.25 10.65 -14.69
N ASP A 86 -1.90 11.80 -14.45
CA ASP A 86 -2.43 12.69 -15.52
C ASP A 86 -3.39 11.94 -16.49
N ASP A 87 -4.16 10.97 -15.97
CA ASP A 87 -5.05 10.08 -16.72
C ASP A 87 -4.33 9.25 -17.82
N LEU A 88 -3.04 8.99 -17.65
CA LEU A 88 -2.24 8.25 -18.62
C LEU A 88 -2.28 6.73 -18.42
N LEU A 89 -2.83 6.24 -17.30
CA LEU A 89 -2.96 4.81 -17.07
C LEU A 89 -4.19 4.26 -17.78
N GLU A 90 -4.06 3.05 -18.29
CA GLU A 90 -5.09 2.27 -18.97
C GLU A 90 -5.39 1.01 -18.15
N ASP A 91 -6.66 0.65 -18.00
CA ASP A 91 -7.04 -0.57 -17.32
C ASP A 91 -6.95 -1.77 -18.29
N GLY A 92 -6.08 -2.72 -17.96
CA GLY A 92 -5.95 -4.00 -18.66
C GLY A 92 -6.87 -5.09 -18.12
N VAL A 93 -7.73 -4.73 -17.15
CA VAL A 93 -8.78 -5.58 -16.56
C VAL A 93 -10.10 -4.85 -16.58
N THR A 94 -11.19 -5.61 -16.60
CA THR A 94 -12.55 -5.08 -16.53
C THR A 94 -13.13 -5.21 -15.12
N SER A 95 -14.29 -4.61 -14.87
CA SER A 95 -15.04 -4.81 -13.62
C SER A 95 -15.43 -6.27 -13.41
N GLU A 96 -15.71 -7.02 -14.50
CA GLU A 96 -16.03 -8.44 -14.45
C GLU A 96 -14.84 -9.31 -14.03
N ASP A 97 -13.59 -8.88 -14.36
CA ASP A 97 -12.37 -9.57 -13.94
C ASP A 97 -12.06 -9.36 -12.46
N ARG A 98 -12.66 -8.34 -11.83
CA ARG A 98 -12.47 -7.95 -10.43
C ARG A 98 -13.81 -7.77 -9.73
N PRO A 99 -14.62 -8.83 -9.58
CA PRO A 99 -15.95 -8.72 -9.00
C PRO A 99 -15.90 -8.29 -7.53
N THR A 100 -16.91 -7.58 -7.10
CA THR A 100 -17.10 -7.20 -5.70
C THR A 100 -17.35 -8.46 -4.85
N PRO A 101 -16.53 -8.74 -3.83
CA PRO A 101 -16.66 -9.95 -3.03
C PRO A 101 -17.88 -9.91 -2.11
N ALA A 102 -18.49 -11.08 -1.84
CA ALA A 102 -19.55 -11.21 -0.84
C ALA A 102 -19.04 -11.01 0.60
N GLY A 103 -19.96 -10.91 1.55
CA GLY A 103 -19.65 -10.82 2.99
C GLY A 103 -19.71 -9.42 3.57
N LEU A 104 -19.84 -8.38 2.75
CA LEU A 104 -20.10 -7.01 3.17
C LEU A 104 -21.36 -6.45 2.49
N LEU A 105 -21.96 -5.45 3.13
CA LEU A 105 -23.00 -4.63 2.50
C LEU A 105 -22.31 -3.49 1.74
N TRP A 106 -22.05 -3.72 0.48
CA TRP A 106 -21.43 -2.70 -0.38
C TRP A 106 -22.41 -1.59 -0.69
N PRO A 107 -21.97 -0.33 -0.66
CA PRO A 107 -22.82 0.79 -1.08
C PRO A 107 -23.24 0.70 -2.54
N ASP A 108 -22.35 0.17 -3.38
CA ASP A 108 -22.56 -0.07 -4.80
C ASP A 108 -21.83 -1.36 -5.18
N TRP A 109 -22.54 -2.31 -5.80
CA TRP A 109 -21.96 -3.59 -6.20
C TRP A 109 -21.06 -3.50 -7.44
N ASP A 110 -21.22 -2.45 -8.23
CA ASP A 110 -20.38 -2.17 -9.39
C ASP A 110 -19.11 -1.38 -9.02
N MET A 111 -19.02 -0.91 -7.77
CA MET A 111 -17.91 -0.14 -7.25
C MET A 111 -17.39 -0.74 -5.93
N PRO A 112 -16.34 -1.58 -5.95
CA PRO A 112 -15.83 -2.28 -4.77
C PRO A 112 -15.02 -1.34 -3.85
N ILE A 113 -15.61 -0.21 -3.50
CA ILE A 113 -15.08 0.79 -2.59
C ILE A 113 -16.13 1.12 -1.56
N ALA A 114 -15.81 0.99 -0.28
CA ALA A 114 -16.69 1.37 0.80
C ALA A 114 -15.94 2.20 1.84
N PHE A 115 -16.56 3.29 2.28
CA PHE A 115 -16.09 4.07 3.42
C PHE A 115 -17.05 3.85 4.60
N LEU A 116 -16.52 3.34 5.69
CA LEU A 116 -17.28 3.11 6.92
C LEU A 116 -16.84 4.14 7.97
N PRO A 117 -17.67 5.14 8.28
CA PRO A 117 -17.38 6.05 9.38
C PRO A 117 -17.45 5.30 10.72
N VAL A 118 -16.37 5.26 11.46
CA VAL A 118 -16.29 4.66 12.79
C VAL A 118 -16.19 5.77 13.83
N GLU A 119 -17.20 5.89 14.67
CA GLU A 119 -17.15 6.80 15.82
C GLU A 119 -16.29 6.18 16.92
N GLY A 120 -15.10 6.73 17.13
CA GLY A 120 -14.16 6.29 18.15
C GLY A 120 -12.98 7.26 18.24
N GLY A 121 -12.40 7.37 19.42
CA GLY A 121 -11.23 8.22 19.64
C GLY A 121 -9.93 7.47 19.49
N GLU A 122 -8.95 8.11 18.87
CA GLU A 122 -7.58 7.62 18.92
C GLU A 122 -6.98 7.78 20.33
N VAL A 123 -6.21 6.80 20.74
CA VAL A 123 -5.46 6.82 22.00
C VAL A 123 -3.97 6.58 21.71
N LYS A 124 -3.12 6.94 22.66
CA LYS A 124 -1.71 6.58 22.57
C LYS A 124 -1.55 5.07 22.76
N ALA A 125 -0.81 4.44 21.86
CA ALA A 125 -0.44 3.04 22.01
C ALA A 125 0.38 2.81 23.30
N PRO A 126 0.40 1.60 23.88
CA PRO A 126 1.10 1.31 25.12
C PRO A 126 2.59 1.66 25.12
N ASP A 127 3.25 1.66 23.97
CA ASP A 127 4.64 2.09 23.82
C ASP A 127 4.84 3.61 23.85
N GLY A 128 3.74 4.38 23.82
CA GLY A 128 3.74 5.84 23.85
C GLY A 128 4.26 6.52 22.58
N ALA A 129 4.71 5.75 21.60
CA ALA A 129 5.34 6.27 20.37
C ALA A 129 4.37 6.33 19.17
N SER A 130 3.28 5.59 19.22
CA SER A 130 2.30 5.47 18.13
C SER A 130 0.89 5.74 18.64
N LYS A 131 -0.09 5.72 17.73
CA LYS A 131 -1.52 5.85 18.01
C LYS A 131 -2.24 4.56 17.67
N GLU A 132 -3.39 4.36 18.29
CA GLU A 132 -4.31 3.26 18.02
C GLU A 132 -5.75 3.69 18.24
N ASN A 133 -6.68 3.06 17.55
CA ASN A 133 -8.12 3.21 17.74
C ASN A 133 -8.73 1.81 17.96
N PRO A 134 -8.99 1.43 19.22
CA PRO A 134 -9.56 0.11 19.55
C PRO A 134 -10.94 -0.14 18.90
N THR A 135 -11.71 0.93 18.67
CA THR A 135 -13.03 0.81 18.03
C THR A 135 -12.89 0.43 16.56
N GLU A 136 -11.96 1.07 15.82
CA GLU A 136 -11.65 0.67 14.44
C GLU A 136 -11.09 -0.75 14.37
N ALA A 137 -10.20 -1.13 15.30
CA ALA A 137 -9.66 -2.48 15.37
C ALA A 137 -10.76 -3.54 15.53
N ALA A 138 -11.75 -3.27 16.38
CA ALA A 138 -12.91 -4.15 16.57
C ALA A 138 -13.79 -4.22 15.29
N TRP A 139 -13.98 -3.09 14.59
CA TRP A 139 -14.71 -3.08 13.32
C TRP A 139 -13.98 -3.86 12.23
N ILE A 140 -12.67 -3.70 12.11
CA ILE A 140 -11.82 -4.47 11.18
C ILE A 140 -12.00 -5.98 11.43
N ALA A 141 -11.98 -6.43 12.68
CA ALA A 141 -12.19 -7.84 13.00
C ALA A 141 -13.56 -8.35 12.53
N ARG A 142 -14.63 -7.56 12.70
CA ARG A 142 -15.99 -7.92 12.24
C ARG A 142 -16.11 -7.96 10.71
N LEU A 143 -15.51 -6.98 10.02
CA LEU A 143 -15.50 -6.96 8.55
C LEU A 143 -14.76 -8.17 7.99
N LEU A 144 -13.62 -8.50 8.63
CA LEU A 144 -12.84 -9.69 8.26
C LEU A 144 -13.66 -10.98 8.44
N GLU A 145 -14.37 -11.14 9.56
CA GLU A 145 -15.27 -12.28 9.77
C GLU A 145 -16.32 -12.36 8.66
N GLY A 146 -17.01 -11.26 8.35
CA GLY A 146 -18.02 -11.25 7.30
C GLY A 146 -17.49 -11.68 5.93
N LEU A 147 -16.31 -11.17 5.55
CA LEU A 147 -15.65 -11.52 4.28
C LEU A 147 -15.25 -13.01 4.22
N LEU A 148 -14.70 -13.54 5.32
CA LEU A 148 -14.22 -14.94 5.35
C LEU A 148 -15.38 -15.93 5.49
N ASP A 149 -16.44 -15.60 6.26
CA ASP A 149 -17.60 -16.44 6.45
C ASP A 149 -18.45 -16.57 5.17
N ALA A 150 -18.36 -15.62 4.24
CA ALA A 150 -18.97 -15.73 2.91
C ALA A 150 -18.35 -16.86 2.05
N GLY A 151 -17.12 -17.27 2.36
CA GLY A 151 -16.46 -18.43 1.77
C GLY A 151 -15.86 -18.21 0.37
N GLU A 152 -15.91 -17.00 -0.16
CA GLU A 152 -15.31 -16.66 -1.47
C GLU A 152 -13.82 -16.33 -1.35
N LEU A 153 -13.38 -15.80 -0.19
CA LEU A 153 -12.04 -15.36 0.07
C LEU A 153 -11.32 -16.25 1.09
N ARG A 154 -10.02 -16.41 0.89
CA ARG A 154 -9.12 -17.04 1.87
C ARG A 154 -8.43 -15.96 2.68
N GLN A 155 -7.89 -16.29 3.84
CA GLN A 155 -7.14 -15.36 4.69
C GLN A 155 -6.00 -14.65 3.94
N GLN A 156 -5.30 -15.37 3.06
CA GLN A 156 -4.21 -14.82 2.25
C GLN A 156 -4.66 -13.83 1.16
N ASP A 157 -5.93 -13.80 0.83
CA ASP A 157 -6.51 -12.92 -0.19
C ASP A 157 -6.90 -11.54 0.40
N ILE A 158 -6.85 -11.42 1.74
CA ILE A 158 -7.18 -10.19 2.47
C ILE A 158 -5.94 -9.59 3.10
N GLY A 159 -5.81 -8.26 2.98
CA GLY A 159 -4.78 -7.48 3.65
C GLY A 159 -5.38 -6.35 4.49
N ILE A 160 -4.75 -6.06 5.61
CA ILE A 160 -5.13 -4.97 6.49
C ILE A 160 -3.98 -3.98 6.59
N ILE A 161 -4.24 -2.72 6.28
CA ILE A 161 -3.24 -1.67 6.22
C ILE A 161 -3.64 -0.52 7.14
N THR A 162 -2.65 0.06 7.82
CA THR A 162 -2.82 1.27 8.62
C THR A 162 -1.52 2.09 8.63
N PRO A 163 -1.58 3.44 8.78
CA PRO A 163 -0.36 4.25 8.93
C PRO A 163 0.37 4.04 10.25
N TYR A 164 -0.28 3.45 11.26
CA TYR A 164 0.21 3.46 12.64
C TYR A 164 0.65 2.08 13.13
N ALA A 165 1.89 1.97 13.63
CA ALA A 165 2.40 0.72 14.20
C ALA A 165 1.61 0.26 15.45
N GLY A 166 1.07 1.21 16.25
CA GLY A 166 0.16 0.91 17.34
C GLY A 166 -1.13 0.24 16.86
N GLN A 167 -1.72 0.78 15.79
CA GLN A 167 -2.94 0.23 15.22
C GLN A 167 -2.73 -1.17 14.61
N VAL A 168 -1.55 -1.46 14.05
CA VAL A 168 -1.21 -2.83 13.60
C VAL A 168 -1.32 -3.82 14.77
N ARG A 169 -0.83 -3.46 15.95
CA ARG A 169 -0.95 -4.32 17.16
C ARG A 169 -2.39 -4.43 17.62
N ALA A 170 -3.09 -3.31 17.75
CA ALA A 170 -4.49 -3.29 18.19
C ALA A 170 -5.39 -4.15 17.29
N ILE A 171 -5.16 -4.10 15.96
CA ILE A 171 -5.89 -4.93 15.00
C ILE A 171 -5.54 -6.40 15.20
N ARG A 172 -4.25 -6.76 15.32
CA ARG A 172 -3.83 -8.15 15.55
C ARG A 172 -4.39 -8.73 16.83
N ASP A 173 -4.45 -7.93 17.90
CA ASP A 173 -5.01 -8.34 19.19
C ASP A 173 -6.54 -8.50 19.12
N SER A 174 -7.20 -7.81 18.20
CA SER A 174 -8.66 -7.87 18.00
C SER A 174 -9.08 -8.97 17.01
N VAL A 175 -8.21 -9.36 16.09
CA VAL A 175 -8.48 -10.42 15.10
C VAL A 175 -8.37 -11.78 15.80
N PRO A 176 -9.40 -12.66 15.68
CA PRO A 176 -9.35 -13.99 16.25
C PRO A 176 -8.14 -14.83 15.73
N GLU A 177 -7.53 -15.64 16.61
CA GLU A 177 -6.38 -16.49 16.27
C GLU A 177 -6.62 -17.40 15.05
N ARG A 178 -7.86 -17.82 14.82
CA ARG A 178 -8.23 -18.61 13.63
C ARG A 178 -7.97 -17.89 12.30
N TYR A 179 -7.71 -16.59 12.32
CA TYR A 179 -7.42 -15.74 11.16
C TYR A 179 -5.98 -15.20 11.16
N ASP A 180 -5.06 -15.89 11.80
CA ASP A 180 -3.63 -15.54 11.90
C ASP A 180 -2.90 -15.45 10.55
N GLY A 181 -3.47 -16.08 9.50
CA GLY A 181 -2.97 -16.00 8.13
C GLY A 181 -3.26 -14.66 7.42
N VAL A 182 -4.07 -13.78 8.02
CA VAL A 182 -4.34 -12.45 7.45
C VAL A 182 -3.16 -11.50 7.70
N GLU A 183 -2.71 -10.86 6.64
CA GLU A 183 -1.57 -9.95 6.73
C GLU A 183 -2.00 -8.56 7.23
N VAL A 184 -1.46 -8.14 8.37
CA VAL A 184 -1.69 -6.80 8.95
C VAL A 184 -0.37 -6.05 9.01
N ARG A 185 -0.26 -4.90 8.34
CA ARG A 185 0.98 -4.12 8.28
C ARG A 185 0.74 -2.61 8.24
N THR A 186 1.82 -1.87 8.46
CA THR A 186 1.85 -0.44 8.12
C THR A 186 1.88 -0.22 6.61
N VAL A 187 1.54 0.99 6.16
CA VAL A 187 1.61 1.38 4.74
C VAL A 187 2.99 1.07 4.15
N ASP A 188 4.07 1.50 4.81
CA ASP A 188 5.45 1.21 4.36
C ASP A 188 5.74 -0.30 4.31
N GLY A 189 5.28 -1.03 5.32
CA GLY A 189 5.47 -2.49 5.40
C GLY A 189 4.65 -3.28 4.39
N TYR A 190 3.70 -2.64 3.70
CA TYR A 190 2.84 -3.26 2.68
C TYR A 190 3.31 -3.00 1.25
N GLN A 191 4.32 -2.15 1.05
CA GLN A 191 4.86 -1.87 -0.28
C GLN A 191 5.27 -3.15 -1.03
N GLY A 192 5.04 -3.16 -2.34
CA GLY A 192 5.31 -4.30 -3.20
C GLY A 192 4.36 -5.49 -3.03
N ARG A 193 3.28 -5.34 -2.24
CA ARG A 193 2.29 -6.40 -1.99
C ARG A 193 0.95 -6.07 -2.61
N GLU A 194 0.15 -7.10 -2.85
CA GLU A 194 -1.21 -6.96 -3.38
C GLU A 194 -2.12 -8.03 -2.79
N LYS A 195 -3.40 -7.73 -2.69
CA LYS A 195 -4.46 -8.63 -2.20
C LYS A 195 -5.74 -8.37 -2.97
N GLU A 196 -6.64 -9.35 -2.96
CA GLU A 196 -7.97 -9.18 -3.56
C GLU A 196 -8.80 -8.15 -2.78
N VAL A 197 -8.66 -8.12 -1.46
CA VAL A 197 -9.35 -7.14 -0.60
C VAL A 197 -8.36 -6.46 0.33
N ILE A 198 -8.45 -5.14 0.42
CA ILE A 198 -7.71 -4.33 1.39
C ILE A 198 -8.69 -3.67 2.36
N LEU A 199 -8.50 -3.90 3.64
CA LEU A 199 -9.13 -3.13 4.71
C LEU A 199 -8.14 -2.07 5.18
N PHE A 200 -8.52 -0.80 5.08
CA PHE A 200 -7.66 0.32 5.46
C PHE A 200 -8.22 1.01 6.71
N SER A 201 -7.42 1.04 7.79
CA SER A 201 -7.73 1.75 9.04
C SER A 201 -6.86 3.00 9.12
N CYS A 202 -7.48 4.21 9.28
CA CYS A 202 -6.80 5.51 9.19
C CYS A 202 -7.01 6.42 10.40
#